data_e8efaf7ee145a3490a9ebeab92a4083e
#
_entry.id   e8efaf7ee145a3490a9ebeab92a4083e
#
_cell.length_a   1.000
_cell.length_b   1.000
_cell.length_c   1.000
_cell.angle_alpha   90.00
_cell.angle_beta   90.00
_cell.angle_gamma   90.00
#
_symmetry.space_group_name_H-M   'P 1'
#
loop_
_entity.id
_entity.type
_entity.pdbx_description
1 polymer ?
#
loop_
_entity_poly.entity_id
_entity_poly.type
_entity_poly.pdbx_seq_one_letter_code
_entity_poly.pdbx_strand_id
1 'polypeptide(L)'
;MTDLVVVSLEAWDEVWRRNQHLVAGLLRTGAVDRVLFVEPSVDTLHELRSGRRPQLGQTGLRRVHLEGSPGQLWALRPRKLLPRRADPRGDERRARHVARVARRLGMSEPVLWVNDPGGAAVLRVTGWPAVYDITDDWLLADRPAAELRRLRHQEAELFAGCREVVVCSPALHRTKSVQRDVVLIPNAVDLDAYRTLHPRPVDLPAGPVALYVGTAHRDRVDVELVARTAAVVGSQGGGTVVLVGPAPLPREDLTRLEAAGVVLLGPRPSGAVPAYLQHAEVLLVPHVLSDFTASLDPIKAYEYRAARRPVVSTPVPGFADSADPHVRAVAAADFPVVVAQTMGEVTTWFPDLPDDIPSWEQRVAEMAEVVARVADGRR
;
A
#
# COMPACT_ATOMS: atom_id res chain seq x y z
N MET A 1 -6.88 -16.66 22.99
CA MET A 1 -7.64 -15.93 21.95
C MET A 1 -7.11 -14.52 21.85
N THR A 2 -6.61 -14.13 20.69
CA THR A 2 -6.02 -12.81 20.46
C THR A 2 -6.92 -11.97 19.57
N ASP A 3 -7.35 -10.82 20.08
CA ASP A 3 -8.14 -9.85 19.31
C ASP A 3 -7.25 -8.72 18.83
N LEU A 4 -7.51 -8.19 17.63
CA LEU A 4 -6.81 -7.04 17.09
C LEU A 4 -7.74 -5.86 16.82
N VAL A 5 -7.25 -4.66 17.10
CA VAL A 5 -7.78 -3.41 16.54
C VAL A 5 -6.70 -2.81 15.66
N VAL A 6 -6.94 -2.76 14.35
CA VAL A 6 -5.99 -2.24 13.36
C VAL A 6 -6.42 -0.84 12.95
N VAL A 7 -5.58 0.17 13.19
CA VAL A 7 -5.82 1.54 12.69
C VAL A 7 -5.00 1.73 11.43
N SER A 8 -5.68 1.67 10.27
CA SER A 8 -5.07 1.62 8.95
C SER A 8 -5.07 2.97 8.24
N LEU A 9 -4.04 3.19 7.42
CA LEU A 9 -3.98 4.27 6.42
C LEU A 9 -4.94 4.05 5.24
N GLU A 10 -5.46 2.84 5.08
CA GLU A 10 -6.20 2.39 3.91
C GLU A 10 -7.55 1.80 4.28
N ALA A 11 -8.49 1.86 3.33
CA ALA A 11 -9.77 1.19 3.49
C ALA A 11 -9.62 -0.32 3.24
N TRP A 12 -10.53 -1.12 3.80
CA TRP A 12 -10.70 -2.51 3.41
C TRP A 12 -11.54 -2.57 2.14
N ASP A 13 -10.87 -2.62 1.02
CA ASP A 13 -11.45 -2.63 -0.33
C ASP A 13 -10.86 -3.78 -1.18
N GLU A 14 -11.16 -3.79 -2.46
CA GLU A 14 -10.70 -4.82 -3.40
C GLU A 14 -9.23 -4.64 -3.83
N VAL A 15 -8.65 -3.47 -3.56
CA VAL A 15 -7.24 -3.18 -3.84
C VAL A 15 -6.41 -3.55 -2.61
N TRP A 16 -5.93 -4.76 -2.58
CA TRP A 16 -5.18 -5.25 -1.42
C TRP A 16 -3.77 -4.65 -1.34
N ARG A 17 -3.41 -4.32 -0.11
CA ARG A 17 -2.10 -3.80 0.28
C ARG A 17 -1.60 -4.59 1.49
N ARG A 18 -0.43 -4.28 1.99
CA ARG A 18 0.20 -4.95 3.14
C ARG A 18 -0.77 -5.33 4.26
N ASN A 19 -1.54 -4.36 4.74
CA ASN A 19 -2.41 -4.57 5.90
C ASN A 19 -3.51 -5.62 5.65
N GLN A 20 -4.10 -5.64 4.45
CA GLN A 20 -5.11 -6.63 4.11
C GLN A 20 -4.51 -8.04 4.02
N HIS A 21 -3.34 -8.19 3.37
CA HIS A 21 -2.65 -9.48 3.28
C HIS A 21 -2.28 -10.03 4.65
N LEU A 22 -1.65 -9.22 5.51
CA LEU A 22 -1.24 -9.64 6.84
C LEU A 22 -2.43 -9.95 7.74
N VAL A 23 -3.44 -9.08 7.79
CA VAL A 23 -4.65 -9.30 8.60
C VAL A 23 -5.42 -10.55 8.14
N ALA A 24 -5.59 -10.71 6.83
CA ALA A 24 -6.26 -11.89 6.28
C ALA A 24 -5.49 -13.18 6.61
N GLY A 25 -4.17 -13.15 6.48
CA GLY A 25 -3.32 -14.29 6.83
C GLY A 25 -3.38 -14.64 8.30
N LEU A 26 -3.28 -13.66 9.21
CA LEU A 26 -3.40 -13.88 10.66
C LEU A 26 -4.76 -14.49 11.04
N LEU A 27 -5.84 -14.07 10.39
CA LEU A 27 -7.17 -14.65 10.61
C LEU A 27 -7.30 -16.07 10.04
N ARG A 28 -6.72 -16.33 8.84
CA ARG A 28 -6.77 -17.66 8.20
C ARG A 28 -5.95 -18.70 8.96
N THR A 29 -4.81 -18.31 9.49
CA THR A 29 -3.96 -19.20 10.30
C THR A 29 -4.47 -19.41 11.71
N GLY A 30 -5.49 -18.65 12.16
CA GLY A 30 -5.99 -18.69 13.52
C GLY A 30 -5.04 -18.07 14.55
N ALA A 31 -4.02 -17.31 14.12
CA ALA A 31 -3.14 -16.55 15.01
C ALA A 31 -3.91 -15.45 15.75
N VAL A 32 -4.98 -14.95 15.15
CA VAL A 32 -5.93 -14.03 15.75
C VAL A 32 -7.37 -14.49 15.50
N ASP A 33 -8.27 -14.21 16.45
CA ASP A 33 -9.66 -14.67 16.41
C ASP A 33 -10.60 -13.62 15.84
N ARG A 34 -10.38 -12.34 16.22
CA ARG A 34 -11.25 -11.23 15.84
C ARG A 34 -10.41 -10.00 15.48
N VAL A 35 -10.81 -9.35 14.41
CA VAL A 35 -10.18 -8.08 13.97
C VAL A 35 -11.25 -7.00 13.80
N LEU A 36 -11.00 -5.83 14.41
CA LEU A 36 -11.67 -4.58 14.09
C LEU A 36 -10.71 -3.72 13.26
N PHE A 37 -10.94 -3.66 11.95
CA PHE A 37 -10.16 -2.86 11.01
C PHE A 37 -10.74 -1.45 10.93
N VAL A 38 -10.02 -0.47 11.46
CA VAL A 38 -10.44 0.94 11.49
C VAL A 38 -9.87 1.63 10.26
N GLU A 39 -10.75 2.02 9.36
CA GLU A 39 -10.43 2.68 8.10
C GLU A 39 -10.21 4.19 8.30
N PRO A 40 -9.57 4.87 7.33
CA PRO A 40 -9.49 6.32 7.31
C PRO A 40 -10.87 6.97 7.43
N SER A 41 -10.93 8.04 8.22
CA SER A 41 -12.19 8.78 8.42
C SER A 41 -12.62 9.49 7.13
N VAL A 42 -13.91 9.43 6.81
CA VAL A 42 -14.49 10.25 5.73
C VAL A 42 -14.54 11.71 6.19
N ASP A 43 -13.79 12.59 5.54
CA ASP A 43 -13.83 14.03 5.76
C ASP A 43 -14.87 14.66 4.82
N THR A 44 -16.11 14.73 5.29
CA THR A 44 -17.28 15.18 4.51
C THR A 44 -17.09 16.60 3.95
N LEU A 45 -16.45 17.48 4.69
CA LEU A 45 -16.21 18.86 4.24
C LEU A 45 -15.13 18.95 3.19
N HIS A 46 -14.09 18.12 3.30
CA HIS A 46 -13.03 18.06 2.31
C HIS A 46 -13.54 17.50 0.99
N GLU A 47 -14.35 16.44 1.02
CA GLU A 47 -14.94 15.84 -0.18
C GLU A 47 -15.87 16.83 -0.89
N LEU A 48 -16.73 17.53 -0.16
CA LEU A 48 -17.59 18.58 -0.73
C LEU A 48 -16.79 19.73 -1.35
N ARG A 49 -15.72 20.20 -0.70
CA ARG A 49 -14.86 21.26 -1.23
C ARG A 49 -14.07 20.82 -2.46
N SER A 50 -13.76 19.53 -2.56
CA SER A 50 -13.08 18.90 -3.70
C SER A 50 -14.05 18.54 -4.83
N GLY A 51 -15.33 18.92 -4.75
CA GLY A 51 -16.37 18.61 -5.74
C GLY A 51 -16.77 17.14 -5.79
N ARG A 52 -16.38 16.34 -4.79
CA ARG A 52 -16.72 14.92 -4.68
C ARG A 52 -17.98 14.75 -3.84
N ARG A 53 -18.85 13.81 -4.22
CA ARG A 53 -20.00 13.44 -3.38
C ARG A 53 -19.51 12.62 -2.19
N PRO A 54 -19.78 13.02 -0.93
CA PRO A 54 -19.42 12.25 0.24
C PRO A 54 -19.99 10.83 0.18
N GLN A 55 -19.15 9.82 0.31
CA GLN A 55 -19.58 8.41 0.32
C GLN A 55 -20.17 8.02 1.69
N LEU A 56 -21.27 8.67 2.08
CA LEU A 56 -21.90 8.50 3.40
C LEU A 56 -22.45 7.09 3.63
N GLY A 57 -22.84 6.39 2.56
CA GLY A 57 -23.35 5.01 2.63
C GLY A 57 -22.30 3.96 3.08
N GLN A 58 -21.02 4.30 3.02
CA GLN A 58 -19.92 3.39 3.43
C GLN A 58 -19.41 3.67 4.85
N THR A 59 -20.02 4.59 5.59
CA THR A 59 -19.60 4.92 6.96
C THR A 59 -20.26 3.99 7.98
N GLY A 60 -19.56 3.75 9.10
CA GLY A 60 -20.06 2.92 10.19
C GLY A 60 -19.35 1.57 10.28
N LEU A 61 -19.95 0.66 11.05
CA LEU A 61 -19.44 -0.69 11.26
C LEU A 61 -20.07 -1.66 10.27
N ARG A 62 -19.27 -2.45 9.58
CA ARG A 62 -19.71 -3.54 8.72
C ARG A 62 -18.93 -4.82 8.99
N ARG A 63 -19.58 -5.96 8.89
CA ARG A 63 -18.90 -7.26 8.87
C ARG A 63 -18.28 -7.47 7.49
N VAL A 64 -17.06 -7.97 7.48
CA VAL A 64 -16.36 -8.35 6.24
C VAL A 64 -16.29 -9.87 6.21
N HIS A 65 -16.74 -10.46 5.12
CA HIS A 65 -16.58 -11.89 4.89
C HIS A 65 -15.18 -12.13 4.31
N LEU A 66 -14.42 -12.99 4.98
CA LEU A 66 -13.10 -13.41 4.53
C LEU A 66 -13.11 -14.90 4.29
N GLU A 67 -12.99 -15.30 3.03
CA GLU A 67 -13.02 -16.70 2.63
C GLU A 67 -11.84 -17.48 3.25
N GLY A 68 -12.13 -18.71 3.70
CA GLY A 68 -11.13 -19.58 4.32
C GLY A 68 -10.68 -19.16 5.72
N SER A 69 -11.35 -18.18 6.35
CA SER A 69 -10.99 -17.73 7.69
C SER A 69 -11.94 -18.29 8.76
N PRO A 70 -11.41 -18.92 9.85
CA PRO A 70 -12.20 -19.26 11.03
C PRO A 70 -12.53 -18.04 11.88
N GLY A 71 -11.74 -16.97 11.78
CA GLY A 71 -11.87 -15.75 12.56
C GLY A 71 -12.91 -14.78 12.02
N GLN A 72 -13.09 -13.67 12.73
CA GLN A 72 -14.11 -12.67 12.42
C GLN A 72 -13.48 -11.31 12.12
N LEU A 73 -13.93 -10.67 11.03
CA LEU A 73 -13.47 -9.38 10.60
C LEU A 73 -14.60 -8.37 10.51
N TRP A 74 -14.39 -7.21 11.13
CA TRP A 74 -15.23 -6.03 10.98
C TRP A 74 -14.42 -4.87 10.47
N ALA A 75 -14.99 -4.06 9.58
CA ALA A 75 -14.43 -2.79 9.16
C ALA A 75 -15.26 -1.65 9.75
N LEU A 76 -14.58 -0.69 10.36
CA LEU A 76 -15.18 0.52 10.91
C LEU A 76 -14.65 1.72 10.15
N ARG A 77 -15.54 2.47 9.47
CA ARG A 77 -15.19 3.74 8.82
C ARG A 77 -15.76 4.90 9.63
N PRO A 78 -14.94 5.60 10.44
CA PRO A 78 -15.38 6.74 11.22
C PRO A 78 -15.75 7.95 10.37
N ARG A 79 -16.64 8.81 10.86
CA ARG A 79 -16.96 10.10 10.24
C ARG A 79 -16.14 11.22 10.89
N LYS A 80 -15.62 12.12 10.06
CA LYS A 80 -15.04 13.38 10.48
C LYS A 80 -15.94 14.51 9.97
N LEU A 81 -16.66 15.14 10.89
CA LEU A 81 -17.65 16.16 10.56
C LEU A 81 -17.03 17.57 10.46
N LEU A 82 -16.02 17.85 11.26
CA LEU A 82 -15.42 19.17 11.35
C LEU A 82 -13.90 19.09 11.14
N PRO A 83 -13.27 20.13 10.58
CA PRO A 83 -11.83 20.22 10.49
C PRO A 83 -11.24 20.33 11.89
N ARG A 84 -10.00 19.84 12.09
CA ARG A 84 -9.32 19.82 13.40
C ARG A 84 -9.24 21.20 14.09
N ARG A 85 -9.19 22.30 13.30
CA ARG A 85 -9.18 23.66 13.86
C ARG A 85 -10.48 24.00 14.59
N ALA A 86 -11.62 23.49 14.10
CA ALA A 86 -12.93 23.69 14.71
C ALA A 86 -13.28 22.60 15.73
N ASP A 87 -12.56 21.47 15.71
CA ASP A 87 -12.76 20.32 16.58
C ASP A 87 -11.43 19.73 17.10
N PRO A 88 -10.76 20.41 18.05
CA PRO A 88 -9.48 19.97 18.61
C PRO A 88 -9.54 18.60 19.30
N ARG A 89 -10.72 18.21 19.84
CA ARG A 89 -10.94 16.92 20.52
C ARG A 89 -11.55 15.86 19.61
N GLY A 90 -11.62 16.11 18.29
CA GLY A 90 -12.21 15.20 17.32
C GLY A 90 -11.50 13.85 17.24
N ASP A 91 -10.17 13.85 17.30
CA ASP A 91 -9.37 12.63 17.26
C ASP A 91 -9.64 11.77 18.51
N GLU A 92 -9.72 12.37 19.71
CA GLU A 92 -10.06 11.64 20.94
C GLU A 92 -11.49 11.09 20.93
N ARG A 93 -12.47 11.84 20.40
CA ARG A 93 -13.86 11.34 20.29
C ARG A 93 -13.94 10.14 19.37
N ARG A 94 -13.21 10.16 18.25
CA ARG A 94 -13.11 9.00 17.35
C ARG A 94 -12.42 7.82 18.02
N ALA A 95 -11.33 8.05 18.75
CA ALA A 95 -10.64 7.04 19.52
C ALA A 95 -11.57 6.36 20.56
N ARG A 96 -12.35 7.16 21.33
CA ARG A 96 -13.36 6.61 22.25
C ARG A 96 -14.49 5.87 21.54
N HIS A 97 -14.79 6.24 20.30
CA HIS A 97 -15.77 5.51 19.47
C HIS A 97 -15.20 4.15 19.07
N VAL A 98 -13.96 4.07 18.62
CA VAL A 98 -13.26 2.80 18.32
C VAL A 98 -13.26 1.90 19.54
N ALA A 99 -12.86 2.41 20.71
CA ALA A 99 -12.86 1.63 21.96
C ALA A 99 -14.26 1.11 22.36
N ARG A 100 -15.31 1.91 22.14
CA ARG A 100 -16.71 1.46 22.38
C ARG A 100 -17.13 0.36 21.42
N VAL A 101 -16.77 0.47 20.14
CA VAL A 101 -17.09 -0.55 19.13
C VAL A 101 -16.36 -1.85 19.46
N ALA A 102 -15.06 -1.81 19.76
CA ALA A 102 -14.29 -2.99 20.15
C ALA A 102 -14.94 -3.72 21.34
N ARG A 103 -15.32 -2.99 22.41
CA ARG A 103 -16.02 -3.56 23.56
C ARG A 103 -17.37 -4.19 23.20
N ARG A 104 -18.16 -3.57 22.30
CA ARG A 104 -19.43 -4.14 21.81
C ARG A 104 -19.24 -5.44 21.03
N LEU A 105 -18.08 -5.60 20.38
CA LEU A 105 -17.68 -6.83 19.70
C LEU A 105 -17.08 -7.87 20.65
N GLY A 106 -17.06 -7.60 21.98
CA GLY A 106 -16.54 -8.49 22.99
C GLY A 106 -15.01 -8.48 23.13
N MET A 107 -14.32 -7.54 22.50
CA MET A 107 -12.87 -7.38 22.62
C MET A 107 -12.55 -6.57 23.89
N SER A 108 -12.04 -7.23 24.94
CA SER A 108 -11.77 -6.59 26.25
C SER A 108 -10.40 -5.88 26.24
N GLU A 109 -9.36 -6.58 25.84
CA GLU A 109 -7.96 -6.09 25.80
C GLU A 109 -7.31 -6.49 24.48
N PRO A 110 -7.76 -5.94 23.34
CA PRO A 110 -7.17 -6.28 22.06
C PRO A 110 -5.75 -5.70 21.93
N VAL A 111 -4.93 -6.34 21.12
CA VAL A 111 -3.69 -5.72 20.63
C VAL A 111 -4.06 -4.61 19.66
N LEU A 112 -3.51 -3.42 19.88
CA LEU A 112 -3.66 -2.30 18.97
C LEU A 112 -2.53 -2.31 17.94
N TRP A 113 -2.86 -2.54 16.68
CA TRP A 113 -1.93 -2.39 15.58
C TRP A 113 -2.13 -1.03 14.90
N VAL A 114 -1.14 -0.17 15.02
CA VAL A 114 -1.18 1.18 14.46
C VAL A 114 -0.35 1.21 13.18
N ASN A 115 -1.01 1.49 12.06
CA ASN A 115 -0.36 1.79 10.80
C ASN A 115 -0.54 3.28 10.42
N ASP A 116 -1.70 3.89 10.71
CA ASP A 116 -1.89 5.35 10.62
C ASP A 116 -1.37 6.02 11.91
N PRO A 117 -0.40 6.96 11.85
CA PRO A 117 0.06 7.72 13.01
C PRO A 117 -1.07 8.38 13.83
N GLY A 118 -2.22 8.66 13.19
CA GLY A 118 -3.44 9.12 13.89
C GLY A 118 -3.95 8.15 14.95
N GLY A 119 -3.55 6.88 14.89
CA GLY A 119 -3.82 5.85 15.90
C GLY A 119 -3.19 6.12 17.27
N ALA A 120 -2.23 7.04 17.38
CA ALA A 120 -1.71 7.53 18.67
C ALA A 120 -2.84 8.00 19.61
N ALA A 121 -3.91 8.58 19.07
CA ALA A 121 -5.08 8.95 19.85
C ALA A 121 -5.81 7.73 20.45
N VAL A 122 -5.85 6.60 19.74
CA VAL A 122 -6.45 5.36 20.25
C VAL A 122 -5.58 4.79 21.36
N LEU A 123 -4.26 4.72 21.16
CA LEU A 123 -3.30 4.28 22.16
C LEU A 123 -3.45 5.07 23.46
N ARG A 124 -3.47 6.41 23.38
CA ARG A 124 -3.60 7.32 24.54
C ARG A 124 -4.91 7.13 25.30
N VAL A 125 -6.01 6.88 24.58
CA VAL A 125 -7.35 6.74 25.18
C VAL A 125 -7.54 5.36 25.82
N THR A 126 -6.93 4.32 25.25
CA THR A 126 -7.20 2.93 25.66
C THR A 126 -6.10 2.32 26.52
N GLY A 127 -4.86 2.70 26.31
CA GLY A 127 -3.71 2.06 26.94
C GLY A 127 -3.50 0.60 26.51
N TRP A 128 -4.12 0.16 25.44
CA TRP A 128 -3.99 -1.22 24.96
C TRP A 128 -2.54 -1.56 24.59
N PRO A 129 -2.10 -2.81 24.76
CA PRO A 129 -0.82 -3.25 24.26
C PRO A 129 -0.77 -3.00 22.75
N ALA A 130 0.30 -2.38 22.26
CA ALA A 130 0.32 -1.88 20.89
C ALA A 130 1.59 -2.22 20.13
N VAL A 131 1.44 -2.41 18.82
CA VAL A 131 2.50 -2.41 17.82
C VAL A 131 2.32 -1.23 16.86
N TYR A 132 3.42 -0.57 16.51
CA TYR A 132 3.45 0.47 15.47
C TYR A 132 4.11 -0.10 14.22
N ASP A 133 3.38 -0.19 13.10
CA ASP A 133 3.86 -0.74 11.81
C ASP A 133 4.03 0.41 10.81
N ILE A 134 5.28 0.77 10.53
CA ILE A 134 5.66 1.88 9.67
C ILE A 134 5.90 1.38 8.26
N THR A 135 5.02 1.76 7.34
CA THR A 135 5.11 1.37 5.93
C THR A 135 5.71 2.44 5.02
N ASP A 136 5.61 3.70 5.42
CA ASP A 136 6.13 4.85 4.69
C ASP A 136 6.68 5.88 5.69
N ASP A 137 7.77 6.55 5.34
CA ASP A 137 8.27 7.67 6.16
C ASP A 137 7.53 8.97 5.83
N TRP A 138 6.35 9.12 6.40
CA TRP A 138 5.51 10.31 6.18
C TRP A 138 6.16 11.62 6.61
N LEU A 139 7.24 11.58 7.40
CA LEU A 139 8.00 12.77 7.78
C LEU A 139 8.86 13.31 6.64
N LEU A 140 9.13 12.47 5.61
CA LEU A 140 9.87 12.82 4.40
C LEU A 140 8.95 13.20 3.23
N ALA A 141 7.63 13.00 3.37
CA ALA A 141 6.67 13.37 2.35
C ALA A 141 6.48 14.89 2.28
N ASP A 142 6.22 15.41 1.07
CA ASP A 142 5.89 16.83 0.87
C ASP A 142 4.52 17.14 1.49
N ARG A 143 4.54 17.73 2.69
CA ARG A 143 3.35 18.07 3.46
C ARG A 143 3.50 19.44 4.11
N PRO A 144 2.37 20.14 4.37
CA PRO A 144 2.39 21.40 5.10
C PRO A 144 3.09 21.27 6.47
N ALA A 145 3.88 22.28 6.86
CA ALA A 145 4.66 22.26 8.09
C ALA A 145 3.83 21.94 9.37
N ALA A 146 2.56 22.38 9.42
CA ALA A 146 1.65 22.06 10.52
C ALA A 146 1.29 20.58 10.58
N GLU A 147 1.21 19.92 9.42
CA GLU A 147 0.95 18.49 9.32
C GLU A 147 2.19 17.68 9.73
N LEU A 148 3.36 18.06 9.25
CA LEU A 148 4.63 17.43 9.65
C LEU A 148 4.89 17.54 11.16
N ARG A 149 4.59 18.71 11.79
CA ARG A 149 4.70 18.83 13.26
C ARG A 149 3.78 17.87 13.99
N ARG A 150 2.55 17.69 13.49
CA ARG A 150 1.60 16.74 14.07
C ARG A 150 2.08 15.30 13.90
N LEU A 151 2.53 14.92 12.71
CA LEU A 151 3.05 13.57 12.43
C LEU A 151 4.24 13.24 13.32
N ARG A 152 5.20 14.19 13.48
CA ARG A 152 6.34 14.01 14.41
C ARG A 152 5.89 13.75 15.84
N HIS A 153 4.90 14.51 16.32
CA HIS A 153 4.37 14.33 17.68
C HIS A 153 3.69 12.98 17.84
N GLN A 154 2.85 12.57 16.88
CA GLN A 154 2.16 11.29 16.90
C GLN A 154 3.15 10.11 16.79
N GLU A 155 4.15 10.22 15.92
CA GLU A 155 5.20 9.20 15.81
C GLU A 155 5.98 9.06 17.11
N ALA A 156 6.38 10.18 17.74
CA ALA A 156 7.07 10.16 19.04
C ALA A 156 6.22 9.49 20.14
N GLU A 157 4.92 9.76 20.19
CA GLU A 157 4.00 9.08 21.12
C GLU A 157 3.93 7.57 20.86
N LEU A 158 3.87 7.16 19.60
CA LEU A 158 3.84 5.74 19.23
C LEU A 158 5.15 5.03 19.54
N PHE A 159 6.30 5.66 19.26
CA PHE A 159 7.60 5.11 19.63
C PHE A 159 7.75 4.93 21.15
N ALA A 160 7.23 5.84 21.95
CA ALA A 160 7.28 5.75 23.41
C ALA A 160 6.26 4.73 23.98
N GLY A 161 5.08 4.64 23.38
CA GLY A 161 3.95 3.90 23.96
C GLY A 161 3.72 2.49 23.41
N CYS A 162 4.18 2.18 22.19
CA CYS A 162 4.05 0.84 21.63
C CYS A 162 5.09 -0.13 22.22
N ARG A 163 4.71 -1.38 22.42
CA ARG A 163 5.62 -2.45 22.88
C ARG A 163 6.61 -2.82 21.79
N GLU A 164 6.14 -2.97 20.56
CA GLU A 164 6.94 -3.30 19.38
C GLU A 164 6.79 -2.20 18.31
N VAL A 165 7.83 -2.02 17.52
CA VAL A 165 7.79 -1.21 16.30
C VAL A 165 8.25 -2.08 15.15
N VAL A 166 7.45 -2.14 14.10
CA VAL A 166 7.72 -2.87 12.86
C VAL A 166 7.96 -1.87 11.74
N VAL A 167 8.88 -2.20 10.85
CA VAL A 167 9.16 -1.40 9.64
C VAL A 167 9.21 -2.32 8.43
N CYS A 168 8.81 -1.82 7.25
CA CYS A 168 8.74 -2.65 6.06
C CYS A 168 9.98 -2.57 5.17
N SER A 169 10.88 -1.59 5.35
CA SER A 169 12.03 -1.42 4.48
C SER A 169 13.36 -1.39 5.22
N PRO A 170 14.46 -1.81 4.56
CA PRO A 170 15.81 -1.65 5.13
C PRO A 170 16.16 -0.18 5.40
N ALA A 171 15.64 0.77 4.62
CA ALA A 171 15.85 2.20 4.83
C ALA A 171 15.17 2.67 6.13
N LEU A 172 13.91 2.31 6.33
CA LEU A 172 13.19 2.56 7.59
C LEU A 172 13.88 1.88 8.77
N HIS A 173 14.34 0.64 8.60
CA HIS A 173 15.09 -0.05 9.65
C HIS A 173 16.31 0.76 10.07
N ARG A 174 17.17 1.20 9.14
CA ARG A 174 18.35 2.02 9.45
C ARG A 174 18.02 3.33 10.17
N THR A 175 16.98 4.01 9.74
CA THR A 175 16.64 5.33 10.29
C THR A 175 15.89 5.26 11.61
N LYS A 176 14.98 4.31 11.78
CA LYS A 176 14.12 4.21 12.96
C LYS A 176 14.78 3.43 14.11
N SER A 177 15.70 2.51 13.82
CA SER A 177 16.47 1.77 14.86
C SER A 177 17.41 2.66 15.69
N VAL A 178 17.69 3.87 15.22
CA VAL A 178 18.44 4.86 16.02
C VAL A 178 17.67 5.27 17.30
N GLN A 179 16.35 5.19 17.29
CA GLN A 179 15.49 5.59 18.41
C GLN A 179 15.24 4.45 19.40
N ARG A 180 15.03 3.23 18.89
CA ARG A 180 14.84 2.00 19.65
C ARG A 180 14.91 0.80 18.71
N ASP A 181 14.98 -0.41 19.27
CA ASP A 181 14.90 -1.64 18.47
C ASP A 181 13.60 -1.69 17.66
N VAL A 182 13.72 -2.04 16.39
CA VAL A 182 12.61 -2.20 15.45
C VAL A 182 12.73 -3.53 14.73
N VAL A 183 11.61 -4.14 14.39
CA VAL A 183 11.53 -5.40 13.66
C VAL A 183 11.35 -5.12 12.17
N LEU A 184 12.21 -5.66 11.33
CA LEU A 184 12.08 -5.56 9.88
C LEU A 184 11.21 -6.70 9.36
N ILE A 185 10.02 -6.36 8.84
CA ILE A 185 9.13 -7.29 8.13
C ILE A 185 8.81 -6.66 6.76
N PRO A 186 9.56 -6.99 5.71
CA PRO A 186 9.32 -6.45 4.37
C PRO A 186 7.98 -6.87 3.78
N ASN A 187 7.61 -6.26 2.67
CA ASN A 187 6.47 -6.69 1.86
C ASN A 187 6.77 -8.04 1.17
N ALA A 188 5.78 -8.57 0.49
CA ALA A 188 5.84 -9.85 -0.17
C ALA A 188 4.83 -9.92 -1.33
N VAL A 189 4.67 -11.09 -1.92
CA VAL A 189 3.70 -11.37 -2.96
C VAL A 189 2.96 -12.67 -2.71
N ASP A 190 1.74 -12.81 -3.26
CA ASP A 190 1.03 -14.06 -3.36
C ASP A 190 1.60 -14.85 -4.54
N LEU A 191 2.53 -15.77 -4.26
CA LEU A 191 3.23 -16.54 -5.29
C LEU A 191 2.29 -17.46 -6.08
N ASP A 192 1.28 -18.01 -5.44
CA ASP A 192 0.36 -18.95 -6.08
C ASP A 192 -0.44 -18.27 -7.20
N ALA A 193 -0.72 -16.98 -7.05
CA ALA A 193 -1.39 -16.18 -8.07
C ALA A 193 -0.57 -16.02 -9.37
N TYR A 194 0.72 -16.35 -9.36
CA TYR A 194 1.60 -16.19 -10.52
C TYR A 194 2.10 -17.52 -11.11
N ARG A 195 1.73 -18.67 -10.51
CA ARG A 195 2.19 -20.00 -10.99
C ARG A 195 1.56 -20.42 -12.30
N THR A 196 0.42 -19.84 -12.66
CA THR A 196 -0.30 -20.14 -13.89
C THR A 196 -0.50 -18.89 -14.74
N LEU A 197 -0.50 -19.06 -16.06
CA LEU A 197 -0.83 -17.96 -16.97
C LEU A 197 -2.34 -17.71 -16.94
N HIS A 198 -2.74 -16.51 -16.55
CA HIS A 198 -4.13 -16.08 -16.58
C HIS A 198 -4.58 -15.70 -18.00
N PRO A 199 -5.88 -15.73 -18.29
CA PRO A 199 -6.42 -15.17 -19.52
C PRO A 199 -6.10 -13.67 -19.64
N ARG A 200 -5.84 -13.19 -20.87
CA ARG A 200 -5.62 -11.76 -21.11
C ARG A 200 -6.87 -10.96 -20.74
N PRO A 201 -6.72 -9.87 -19.92
CA PRO A 201 -7.84 -8.99 -19.61
C PRO A 201 -8.46 -8.38 -20.87
N VAL A 202 -9.79 -8.39 -20.94
CA VAL A 202 -10.53 -7.92 -22.12
C VAL A 202 -10.46 -6.41 -22.33
N ASP A 203 -10.18 -5.65 -21.27
CA ASP A 203 -10.05 -4.21 -21.28
C ASP A 203 -8.60 -3.72 -21.45
N LEU A 204 -7.65 -4.65 -21.55
CA LEU A 204 -6.28 -4.32 -21.91
C LEU A 204 -6.22 -4.00 -23.41
N PRO A 205 -5.65 -2.86 -23.86
CA PRO A 205 -5.58 -2.48 -25.26
C PRO A 205 -4.97 -3.58 -26.14
N ALA A 206 -5.46 -3.68 -27.36
CA ALA A 206 -4.82 -4.56 -28.35
C ALA A 206 -3.42 -4.02 -28.70
N GLY A 207 -2.49 -4.94 -28.99
CA GLY A 207 -1.09 -4.59 -29.28
C GLY A 207 -0.19 -4.56 -28.05
N PRO A 208 1.05 -4.06 -28.20
CA PRO A 208 2.03 -4.01 -27.11
C PRO A 208 1.64 -3.03 -26.01
N VAL A 209 1.81 -3.46 -24.76
CA VAL A 209 1.43 -2.68 -23.55
C VAL A 209 2.64 -2.46 -22.66
N ALA A 210 2.89 -1.19 -22.33
CA ALA A 210 3.78 -0.79 -21.24
C ALA A 210 2.92 -0.47 -20.01
N LEU A 211 3.03 -1.27 -18.95
CA LEU A 211 2.06 -1.30 -17.86
C LEU A 211 2.63 -0.80 -16.52
N TYR A 212 1.94 0.11 -15.88
CA TYR A 212 2.12 0.43 -14.47
C TYR A 212 0.94 -0.08 -13.66
N VAL A 213 1.19 -0.82 -12.57
CA VAL A 213 0.16 -1.23 -11.61
C VAL A 213 0.43 -0.58 -10.25
N GLY A 214 -0.58 0.06 -9.68
CA GLY A 214 -0.52 0.67 -8.36
C GLY A 214 -1.21 2.03 -8.30
N THR A 215 -1.22 2.64 -7.11
CA THR A 215 -1.78 3.99 -6.95
C THR A 215 -0.87 5.02 -7.60
N ALA A 216 -1.39 5.73 -8.60
CA ALA A 216 -0.69 6.85 -9.24
C ALA A 216 -0.89 8.12 -8.40
N HIS A 217 0.08 8.42 -7.52
CA HIS A 217 0.10 9.61 -6.68
C HIS A 217 1.34 10.44 -6.98
N ARG A 218 1.24 11.79 -6.97
CA ARG A 218 2.38 12.70 -7.26
C ARG A 218 3.60 12.48 -6.37
N ASP A 219 3.41 12.01 -5.14
CA ASP A 219 4.52 11.71 -4.22
C ASP A 219 5.41 10.56 -4.73
N ARG A 220 4.90 9.75 -5.66
CA ARG A 220 5.57 8.53 -6.15
C ARG A 220 5.74 8.50 -7.66
N VAL A 221 4.72 8.87 -8.42
CA VAL A 221 4.73 8.77 -9.89
C VAL A 221 5.10 10.09 -10.53
N ASP A 222 6.11 10.07 -11.37
CA ASP A 222 6.49 11.17 -12.24
C ASP A 222 5.53 11.21 -13.45
N VAL A 223 4.51 12.06 -13.34
CA VAL A 223 3.46 12.22 -14.37
C VAL A 223 4.03 12.66 -15.71
N GLU A 224 5.03 13.57 -15.69
CA GLU A 224 5.67 14.06 -16.89
C GLU A 224 6.48 12.96 -17.59
N LEU A 225 7.17 12.13 -16.82
CA LEU A 225 7.90 10.98 -17.33
C LEU A 225 6.96 9.97 -17.98
N VAL A 226 5.80 9.69 -17.34
CA VAL A 226 4.76 8.81 -17.93
C VAL A 226 4.26 9.36 -19.25
N ALA A 227 3.94 10.67 -19.32
CA ALA A 227 3.45 11.31 -20.54
C ALA A 227 4.49 11.26 -21.67
N ARG A 228 5.77 11.58 -21.37
CA ARG A 228 6.87 11.47 -22.34
C ARG A 228 7.07 10.03 -22.82
N THR A 229 6.97 9.06 -21.91
CA THR A 229 7.07 7.63 -22.26
C THR A 229 5.96 7.22 -23.22
N ALA A 230 4.72 7.64 -22.97
CA ALA A 230 3.59 7.35 -23.84
C ALA A 230 3.79 7.92 -25.25
N ALA A 231 4.29 9.15 -25.37
CA ALA A 231 4.58 9.77 -26.66
C ALA A 231 5.64 9.00 -27.46
N VAL A 232 6.72 8.53 -26.80
CA VAL A 232 7.78 7.75 -27.46
C VAL A 232 7.28 6.36 -27.84
N VAL A 233 6.61 5.66 -26.95
CA VAL A 233 6.04 4.32 -27.18
C VAL A 233 5.03 4.34 -28.33
N GLY A 234 4.13 5.32 -28.36
CA GLY A 234 3.15 5.48 -29.43
C GLY A 234 3.76 5.76 -30.81
N SER A 235 4.85 6.57 -30.85
CA SER A 235 5.50 6.95 -32.10
C SER A 235 6.42 5.88 -32.69
N GLN A 236 7.07 5.06 -31.84
CA GLN A 236 8.11 4.12 -32.29
C GLN A 236 7.62 2.67 -32.48
N GLY A 237 6.52 2.26 -31.87
CA GLY A 237 6.13 0.86 -31.88
C GLY A 237 4.62 0.58 -31.87
N GLY A 238 3.79 1.61 -31.96
CA GLY A 238 2.33 1.43 -31.90
C GLY A 238 1.83 0.83 -30.56
N GLY A 239 2.67 0.90 -29.51
CA GLY A 239 2.33 0.42 -28.18
C GLY A 239 1.53 1.45 -27.37
N THR A 240 0.98 0.99 -26.25
CA THR A 240 0.17 1.83 -25.34
C THR A 240 0.71 1.79 -23.92
N VAL A 241 0.85 2.96 -23.30
CA VAL A 241 1.11 3.05 -21.86
C VAL A 241 -0.21 2.95 -21.10
N VAL A 242 -0.29 2.00 -20.17
CA VAL A 242 -1.50 1.71 -19.40
C VAL A 242 -1.21 1.84 -17.90
N LEU A 243 -2.11 2.52 -17.17
CA LEU A 243 -2.08 2.59 -15.72
C LEU A 243 -3.28 1.84 -15.14
N VAL A 244 -3.02 0.86 -14.29
CA VAL A 244 -4.02 0.10 -13.52
C VAL A 244 -3.89 0.45 -12.05
N GLY A 245 -4.96 0.95 -11.46
CA GLY A 245 -5.02 1.35 -10.05
C GLY A 245 -5.68 2.70 -9.82
N PRO A 246 -5.84 3.09 -8.56
CA PRO A 246 -6.34 4.42 -8.23
C PRO A 246 -5.38 5.52 -8.73
N ALA A 247 -5.95 6.58 -9.29
CA ALA A 247 -5.18 7.74 -9.75
C ALA A 247 -5.70 9.03 -9.07
N PRO A 248 -5.36 9.28 -7.78
CA PRO A 248 -5.77 10.48 -7.07
C PRO A 248 -4.93 11.69 -7.49
N LEU A 249 -4.81 11.88 -8.79
CA LEU A 249 -4.10 13.00 -9.41
C LEU A 249 -5.01 14.21 -9.59
N PRO A 250 -4.45 15.45 -9.59
CA PRO A 250 -5.16 16.63 -10.04
C PRO A 250 -5.68 16.49 -11.47
N ARG A 251 -6.77 17.20 -11.78
CA ARG A 251 -7.40 17.12 -13.10
C ARG A 251 -6.44 17.48 -14.24
N GLU A 252 -5.57 18.44 -14.02
CA GLU A 252 -4.55 18.85 -14.99
C GLU A 252 -3.60 17.71 -15.38
N ASP A 253 -3.20 16.87 -14.40
CA ASP A 253 -2.34 15.72 -14.65
C ASP A 253 -3.08 14.62 -15.41
N LEU A 254 -4.33 14.33 -15.02
CA LEU A 254 -5.16 13.37 -15.73
C LEU A 254 -5.34 13.78 -17.19
N THR A 255 -5.67 15.06 -17.44
CA THR A 255 -5.81 15.59 -18.81
C THR A 255 -4.48 15.49 -19.59
N ARG A 256 -3.33 15.73 -18.94
CA ARG A 256 -2.00 15.59 -19.57
C ARG A 256 -1.74 14.13 -19.97
N LEU A 257 -2.00 13.18 -19.09
CA LEU A 257 -1.83 11.74 -19.37
C LEU A 257 -2.73 11.28 -20.52
N GLU A 258 -4.00 11.67 -20.49
CA GLU A 258 -4.97 11.36 -21.55
C GLU A 258 -4.55 11.97 -22.91
N ALA A 259 -4.11 13.23 -22.92
CA ALA A 259 -3.62 13.90 -24.13
C ALA A 259 -2.35 13.23 -24.69
N ALA A 260 -1.53 12.63 -23.85
CA ALA A 260 -0.35 11.85 -24.27
C ALA A 260 -0.69 10.42 -24.75
N GLY A 261 -1.97 10.01 -24.72
CA GLY A 261 -2.42 8.68 -25.12
C GLY A 261 -2.29 7.60 -24.04
N VAL A 262 -2.12 8.00 -22.77
CA VAL A 262 -2.10 7.05 -21.65
C VAL A 262 -3.51 6.54 -21.37
N VAL A 263 -3.66 5.22 -21.25
CA VAL A 263 -4.94 4.58 -20.88
C VAL A 263 -5.01 4.39 -19.37
N LEU A 264 -6.01 4.99 -18.73
CA LEU A 264 -6.28 4.87 -17.30
C LEU A 264 -7.42 3.87 -17.06
N LEU A 265 -7.11 2.64 -16.67
CA LEU A 265 -8.12 1.60 -16.45
C LEU A 265 -8.78 1.68 -15.07
N GLY A 266 -8.20 2.47 -14.15
CA GLY A 266 -8.70 2.56 -12.79
C GLY A 266 -8.38 1.33 -11.92
N PRO A 267 -8.92 1.27 -10.69
CA PRO A 267 -8.63 0.17 -9.76
C PRO A 267 -9.18 -1.17 -10.25
N ARG A 268 -8.46 -2.24 -9.92
CA ARG A 268 -8.86 -3.63 -10.18
C ARG A 268 -8.74 -4.44 -8.89
N PRO A 269 -9.56 -5.48 -8.70
CA PRO A 269 -9.39 -6.43 -7.60
C PRO A 269 -7.99 -7.03 -7.60
N SER A 270 -7.42 -7.24 -6.41
CA SER A 270 -6.06 -7.78 -6.26
C SER A 270 -5.86 -9.12 -7.00
N GLY A 271 -6.87 -10.00 -7.00
CA GLY A 271 -6.82 -11.25 -7.73
C GLY A 271 -6.80 -11.13 -9.27
N ALA A 272 -7.14 -9.95 -9.82
CA ALA A 272 -7.04 -9.70 -11.26
C ALA A 272 -5.67 -9.15 -11.69
N VAL A 273 -4.88 -8.60 -10.74
CA VAL A 273 -3.58 -7.96 -11.03
C VAL A 273 -2.60 -8.89 -11.76
N PRO A 274 -2.45 -10.17 -11.39
CA PRO A 274 -1.54 -11.08 -12.09
C PRO A 274 -1.81 -11.16 -13.59
N ALA A 275 -3.08 -11.19 -14.01
CA ALA A 275 -3.44 -11.24 -15.41
C ALA A 275 -2.94 -10.02 -16.21
N TYR A 276 -3.06 -8.81 -15.64
CA TYR A 276 -2.54 -7.59 -16.28
C TYR A 276 -1.02 -7.62 -16.37
N LEU A 277 -0.33 -8.00 -15.30
CA LEU A 277 1.13 -8.06 -15.26
C LEU A 277 1.69 -9.08 -16.24
N GLN A 278 1.09 -10.27 -16.33
CA GLN A 278 1.55 -11.34 -17.21
C GLN A 278 1.35 -11.05 -18.71
N HIS A 279 0.44 -10.15 -19.06
CA HIS A 279 0.11 -9.80 -20.45
C HIS A 279 0.64 -8.44 -20.90
N ALA A 280 1.51 -7.81 -20.12
CA ALA A 280 2.27 -6.62 -20.52
C ALA A 280 3.59 -7.03 -21.20
N GLU A 281 4.02 -6.29 -22.19
CA GLU A 281 5.35 -6.44 -22.80
C GLU A 281 6.45 -5.89 -21.90
N VAL A 282 6.18 -4.80 -21.18
CA VAL A 282 7.09 -4.21 -20.20
C VAL A 282 6.32 -3.64 -19.00
N LEU A 283 6.86 -3.83 -17.81
CA LEU A 283 6.34 -3.27 -16.58
C LEU A 283 7.10 -1.99 -16.21
N LEU A 284 6.36 -0.98 -15.78
CA LEU A 284 6.89 0.37 -15.56
C LEU A 284 6.97 0.73 -14.09
N VAL A 285 8.07 1.40 -13.70
CA VAL A 285 8.20 2.06 -12.39
C VAL A 285 8.73 3.48 -12.59
N PRO A 286 7.90 4.40 -13.11
CA PRO A 286 8.26 5.78 -13.38
C PRO A 286 8.16 6.64 -12.11
N HIS A 287 8.92 6.27 -11.08
CA HIS A 287 8.83 6.94 -9.78
C HIS A 287 9.75 8.17 -9.72
N VAL A 288 9.28 9.21 -9.04
CA VAL A 288 10.12 10.35 -8.62
C VAL A 288 11.21 9.87 -7.66
N LEU A 289 12.39 10.45 -7.75
CA LEU A 289 13.48 10.21 -6.81
C LEU A 289 13.41 11.26 -5.71
N SER A 290 13.15 10.83 -4.49
CA SER A 290 13.07 11.67 -3.30
C SER A 290 13.42 10.84 -2.05
N ASP A 291 13.71 11.51 -0.94
CA ASP A 291 13.95 10.82 0.34
C ASP A 291 12.73 9.97 0.75
N PHE A 292 11.51 10.43 0.43
CA PHE A 292 10.30 9.67 0.68
C PHE A 292 10.29 8.37 -0.13
N THR A 293 10.51 8.42 -1.46
CA THR A 293 10.53 7.21 -2.29
C THR A 293 11.71 6.30 -1.99
N ALA A 294 12.84 6.85 -1.51
CA ALA A 294 13.99 6.08 -1.05
C ALA A 294 13.73 5.30 0.26
N SER A 295 12.68 5.64 1.01
CA SER A 295 12.28 4.93 2.23
C SER A 295 11.36 3.74 1.99
N LEU A 296 10.79 3.59 0.80
CA LEU A 296 9.74 2.63 0.48
C LEU A 296 10.27 1.18 0.37
N ASP A 297 9.33 0.25 0.56
CA ASP A 297 9.43 -1.14 0.12
C ASP A 297 8.23 -1.44 -0.78
N PRO A 298 8.33 -1.21 -2.10
CA PRO A 298 7.19 -1.30 -2.98
C PRO A 298 6.79 -2.76 -3.24
N ILE A 299 5.54 -3.14 -2.91
CA ILE A 299 4.97 -4.48 -3.20
C ILE A 299 5.18 -4.87 -4.66
N LYS A 300 5.08 -3.90 -5.59
CA LYS A 300 5.31 -4.14 -7.02
C LYS A 300 6.71 -4.70 -7.36
N ALA A 301 7.71 -4.50 -6.52
CA ALA A 301 9.03 -5.11 -6.76
C ALA A 301 8.94 -6.64 -6.68
N TYR A 302 8.12 -7.15 -5.81
CA TYR A 302 7.86 -8.60 -5.65
C TYR A 302 6.89 -9.12 -6.71
N GLU A 303 5.80 -8.40 -6.96
CA GLU A 303 4.80 -8.75 -7.98
C GLU A 303 5.40 -8.77 -9.40
N TYR A 304 6.24 -7.78 -9.74
CA TYR A 304 6.87 -7.68 -11.06
C TYR A 304 7.88 -8.79 -11.29
N ARG A 305 8.65 -9.17 -10.26
CA ARG A 305 9.53 -10.34 -10.30
C ARG A 305 8.72 -11.63 -10.48
N ALA A 306 7.60 -11.78 -9.76
CA ALA A 306 6.72 -12.95 -9.89
C ALA A 306 6.04 -13.02 -11.27
N ALA A 307 5.70 -11.88 -11.89
CA ALA A 307 5.09 -11.81 -13.21
C ALA A 307 6.06 -12.21 -14.34
N ARG A 308 7.38 -12.21 -14.10
CA ARG A 308 8.42 -12.63 -15.05
C ARG A 308 8.37 -11.87 -16.38
N ARG A 309 8.13 -10.56 -16.29
CA ARG A 309 8.15 -9.66 -17.45
C ARG A 309 9.30 -8.65 -17.31
N PRO A 310 9.81 -8.15 -18.43
CA PRO A 310 10.79 -7.07 -18.38
C PRO A 310 10.27 -5.88 -17.58
N VAL A 311 11.14 -5.27 -16.78
CA VAL A 311 10.81 -4.11 -15.95
C VAL A 311 11.74 -2.97 -16.31
N VAL A 312 11.18 -1.79 -16.56
CA VAL A 312 11.95 -0.55 -16.64
C VAL A 312 11.56 0.34 -15.47
N SER A 313 12.55 0.71 -14.68
CA SER A 313 12.38 1.50 -13.45
C SER A 313 13.30 2.71 -13.42
N THR A 314 12.86 3.81 -12.82
CA THR A 314 13.80 4.77 -12.24
C THR A 314 14.55 4.10 -11.08
N PRO A 315 15.75 4.58 -10.69
CA PRO A 315 16.57 3.88 -9.68
C PRO A 315 16.02 4.07 -8.24
N VAL A 316 14.86 3.46 -7.98
CA VAL A 316 14.22 3.42 -6.65
C VAL A 316 14.45 2.08 -5.96
N PRO A 317 14.28 2.00 -4.60
CA PRO A 317 14.46 0.76 -3.85
C PRO A 317 13.67 -0.42 -4.43
N GLY A 318 14.25 -1.61 -4.34
CA GLY A 318 13.70 -2.84 -4.92
C GLY A 318 13.99 -3.04 -6.42
N PHE A 319 14.47 -1.98 -7.11
CA PHE A 319 14.82 -2.02 -8.53
C PHE A 319 16.24 -1.54 -8.81
N ALA A 320 16.75 -0.52 -8.09
CA ALA A 320 18.06 0.09 -8.34
C ALA A 320 19.21 -0.93 -8.26
N ASP A 321 19.17 -1.80 -7.24
CA ASP A 321 20.19 -2.80 -6.97
C ASP A 321 19.71 -4.22 -7.27
N SER A 322 18.71 -4.38 -8.16
CA SER A 322 18.16 -5.68 -8.50
C SER A 322 19.17 -6.53 -9.27
N ALA A 323 19.42 -7.74 -8.80
CA ALA A 323 20.18 -8.74 -9.53
C ALA A 323 19.36 -9.47 -10.61
N ASP A 324 18.05 -9.20 -10.71
CA ASP A 324 17.19 -9.80 -11.70
C ASP A 324 17.53 -9.24 -13.11
N PRO A 325 17.94 -10.08 -14.08
CA PRO A 325 18.31 -9.62 -15.42
C PRO A 325 17.16 -8.99 -16.21
N HIS A 326 15.91 -9.21 -15.78
CA HIS A 326 14.73 -8.60 -16.38
C HIS A 326 14.46 -7.17 -15.89
N VAL A 327 15.20 -6.68 -14.89
CA VAL A 327 15.04 -5.34 -14.31
C VAL A 327 16.09 -4.38 -14.88
N ARG A 328 15.65 -3.29 -15.50
CA ARG A 328 16.48 -2.20 -16.01
C ARG A 328 16.19 -0.92 -15.22
N ALA A 329 17.06 -0.59 -14.26
CA ALA A 329 16.99 0.68 -13.54
C ALA A 329 17.78 1.75 -14.32
N VAL A 330 17.10 2.80 -14.79
CA VAL A 330 17.67 3.82 -15.67
C VAL A 330 17.31 5.23 -15.22
N ALA A 331 18.11 6.21 -15.62
CA ALA A 331 17.78 7.61 -15.37
C ALA A 331 16.47 8.01 -16.08
N ALA A 332 15.74 8.99 -15.52
CA ALA A 332 14.47 9.46 -16.07
C ALA A 332 14.62 10.03 -17.51
N ALA A 333 15.83 10.49 -17.90
CA ALA A 333 16.10 10.96 -19.27
C ALA A 333 16.04 9.82 -20.29
N ASP A 334 16.56 8.64 -19.93
CA ASP A 334 16.68 7.48 -20.82
C ASP A 334 15.44 6.57 -20.77
N PHE A 335 14.65 6.71 -19.73
CA PHE A 335 13.50 5.83 -19.43
C PHE A 335 12.55 5.64 -20.62
N PRO A 336 12.06 6.68 -21.35
CA PRO A 336 11.14 6.49 -22.46
C PRO A 336 11.72 5.65 -23.61
N VAL A 337 13.00 5.88 -23.91
CA VAL A 337 13.70 5.17 -25.00
C VAL A 337 13.92 3.72 -24.63
N VAL A 338 14.37 3.45 -23.40
CA VAL A 338 14.59 2.08 -22.90
C VAL A 338 13.27 1.32 -22.84
N VAL A 339 12.16 1.96 -22.44
CA VAL A 339 10.82 1.33 -22.49
C VAL A 339 10.46 0.90 -23.91
N ALA A 340 10.58 1.80 -24.90
CA ALA A 340 10.26 1.49 -26.30
C ALA A 340 11.15 0.38 -26.86
N GLN A 341 12.44 0.37 -26.54
CA GLN A 341 13.37 -0.70 -26.93
C GLN A 341 12.97 -2.05 -26.30
N THR A 342 12.68 -2.06 -24.99
CA THR A 342 12.30 -3.27 -24.26
C THR A 342 10.99 -3.88 -24.77
N MET A 343 10.03 -3.06 -25.18
CA MET A 343 8.78 -3.52 -25.79
C MET A 343 8.99 -4.26 -27.13
N GLY A 344 10.05 -3.94 -27.86
CA GLY A 344 10.42 -4.63 -29.10
C GLY A 344 11.10 -5.99 -28.90
N GLU A 345 11.47 -6.32 -27.66
CA GLU A 345 12.11 -7.60 -27.35
C GLU A 345 11.05 -8.71 -27.21
N VAL A 346 11.27 -9.85 -27.86
CA VAL A 346 10.38 -11.00 -27.72
C VAL A 346 10.60 -11.62 -26.36
N THR A 347 9.60 -11.52 -25.49
CA THR A 347 9.67 -12.09 -24.15
C THR A 347 8.69 -13.25 -24.02
N THR A 348 9.23 -14.43 -23.79
CA THR A 348 8.42 -15.61 -23.42
C THR A 348 8.08 -15.55 -21.93
N TRP A 349 6.84 -15.87 -21.56
CA TRP A 349 6.49 -16.07 -20.16
C TRP A 349 7.09 -17.38 -19.65
N PHE A 350 7.71 -17.33 -18.46
CA PHE A 350 8.33 -18.49 -17.81
C PHE A 350 7.49 -18.88 -16.59
N PRO A 351 7.11 -20.17 -16.44
CA PRO A 351 6.31 -20.62 -15.29
C PRO A 351 7.11 -20.72 -13.99
N ASP A 352 8.43 -20.90 -14.06
CA ASP A 352 9.26 -21.12 -12.90
C ASP A 352 9.51 -19.79 -12.16
N LEU A 353 8.99 -19.71 -10.94
CA LEU A 353 9.21 -18.55 -10.06
C LEU A 353 10.58 -18.66 -9.39
N PRO A 354 11.30 -17.53 -9.21
CA PRO A 354 12.51 -17.52 -8.38
C PRO A 354 12.21 -17.92 -6.93
N ASP A 355 13.04 -18.79 -6.36
CA ASP A 355 12.87 -19.31 -4.99
C ASP A 355 13.08 -18.24 -3.90
N ASP A 356 13.74 -17.13 -4.24
CA ASP A 356 14.09 -16.04 -3.33
C ASP A 356 13.02 -14.93 -3.23
N ILE A 357 11.88 -15.09 -3.88
CA ILE A 357 10.78 -14.14 -3.74
C ILE A 357 9.98 -14.45 -2.47
N PRO A 358 9.92 -13.52 -1.49
CA PRO A 358 9.19 -13.76 -0.24
C PRO A 358 7.67 -13.84 -0.47
N SER A 359 7.03 -14.74 0.26
CA SER A 359 5.57 -14.90 0.25
C SER A 359 4.89 -14.20 1.42
N TRP A 360 3.59 -13.89 1.26
CA TRP A 360 2.80 -13.33 2.37
C TRP A 360 2.67 -14.29 3.53
N GLU A 361 2.70 -15.62 3.31
CA GLU A 361 2.65 -16.62 4.39
C GLU A 361 3.83 -16.46 5.35
N GLN A 362 5.04 -16.24 4.81
CA GLN A 362 6.24 -15.97 5.62
C GLN A 362 6.06 -14.70 6.46
N ARG A 363 5.55 -13.60 5.85
CA ARG A 363 5.35 -12.32 6.55
C ARG A 363 4.24 -12.41 7.60
N VAL A 364 3.21 -13.22 7.35
CA VAL A 364 2.16 -13.52 8.32
C VAL A 364 2.72 -14.25 9.54
N ALA A 365 3.60 -15.23 9.35
CA ALA A 365 4.24 -15.92 10.46
C ALA A 365 5.10 -14.97 11.31
N GLU A 366 5.93 -14.13 10.68
CA GLU A 366 6.74 -13.11 11.36
C GLU A 366 5.87 -12.10 12.13
N MET A 367 4.77 -11.63 11.54
CA MET A 367 3.85 -10.70 12.19
C MET A 367 3.07 -11.38 13.33
N ALA A 368 2.72 -12.66 13.20
CA ALA A 368 2.08 -13.43 14.27
C ALA A 368 2.95 -13.50 15.53
N GLU A 369 4.26 -13.69 15.37
CA GLU A 369 5.20 -13.65 16.49
C GLU A 369 5.25 -12.27 17.17
N VAL A 370 5.25 -11.18 16.38
CA VAL A 370 5.19 -9.82 16.92
C VAL A 370 3.91 -9.60 17.72
N VAL A 371 2.76 -9.98 17.16
CA VAL A 371 1.46 -9.86 17.81
C VAL A 371 1.43 -10.67 19.13
N ALA A 372 1.96 -11.88 19.12
CA ALA A 372 2.04 -12.73 20.32
C ALA A 372 2.91 -12.07 21.42
N ARG A 373 4.12 -11.57 21.08
CA ARG A 373 4.97 -10.84 22.05
C ARG A 373 4.26 -9.63 22.64
N VAL A 374 3.54 -8.87 21.80
CA VAL A 374 2.79 -7.69 22.25
C VAL A 374 1.64 -8.09 23.18
N ALA A 375 0.91 -9.18 22.88
CA ALA A 375 -0.18 -9.68 23.71
C ALA A 375 0.33 -10.19 25.08
N ASP A 376 1.40 -10.98 25.09
CA ASP A 376 1.96 -11.62 26.31
C ASP A 376 2.71 -10.64 27.24
N GLY A 377 2.98 -9.43 26.81
CA GLY A 377 3.77 -8.44 27.56
C GLY A 377 5.26 -8.76 27.66
N ARG A 378 5.76 -9.72 26.90
CA ARG A 378 7.19 -10.05 26.82
C ARG A 378 7.90 -9.06 25.88
N ARG A 379 8.98 -8.47 26.36
CA ARG A 379 9.93 -7.68 25.54
C ARG A 379 11.08 -8.55 25.08
#